data_42ee0806cd6ea226b2ff230f81597008
#
_entry.id   42ee0806cd6ea226b2ff230f81597008
#
_cell.length_a   1.000
_cell.length_b   1.000
_cell.length_c   1.000
_cell.angle_alpha   90.00
_cell.angle_beta   90.00
_cell.angle_gamma   90.00
#
_symmetry.space_group_name_H-M   'P 1'
#
loop_
_entity.id
_entity.type
_entity.pdbx_description
1 polymer ?
#
loop_
_entity_poly.entity_id
_entity_poly.type
_entity_poly.pdbx_seq_one_letter_code
_entity_poly.pdbx_strand_id
1 'polypeptide(L)'
;NITRDVQLCIDLKVNFLGFVFYKNSPRNVNIKDINILSTYNKKDSSFVAVTVNPTDNFIKENLLDNFEYIQLHGSETSKRVSEIKNMGFKIIKAIKIKEEKDIKAYKDFEEAADLILFDSNSMEKSESISKEFISRIPRGDKFVLAGAINSENIINYSKLGFDFLDL
;
A
#
# COMPACT_ATOMS: atom_id res chain seq x y z
N ASN A 1 3.95 1.55 19.70
CA ASN A 1 5.30 2.15 19.64
C ASN A 1 5.96 1.71 18.34
N ILE A 2 6.25 2.66 17.46
CA ILE A 2 6.73 2.40 16.09
C ILE A 2 7.93 1.44 16.07
N THR A 3 8.86 1.61 16.97
CA THR A 3 10.09 0.79 17.07
C THR A 3 9.78 -0.68 17.35
N ARG A 4 8.92 -0.96 18.33
CA ARG A 4 8.55 -2.34 18.70
C ARG A 4 7.77 -3.01 17.58
N ASP A 5 6.84 -2.29 16.96
CA ASP A 5 5.96 -2.84 15.95
C ASP A 5 6.73 -3.14 14.66
N VAL A 6 7.68 -2.28 14.27
CA VAL A 6 8.56 -2.51 13.12
C VAL A 6 9.41 -3.76 13.31
N GLN A 7 10.07 -3.90 14.46
CA GLN A 7 10.91 -5.07 14.73
C GLN A 7 10.09 -6.37 14.71
N LEU A 8 8.90 -6.35 15.33
CA LEU A 8 7.99 -7.50 15.32
C LEU A 8 7.61 -7.93 13.90
N CYS A 9 7.25 -6.97 13.04
CA CYS A 9 6.90 -7.27 11.65
C CYS A 9 8.07 -7.88 10.86
N ILE A 10 9.30 -7.35 11.07
CA ILE A 10 10.52 -7.90 10.45
C ILE A 10 10.76 -9.34 10.92
N ASP A 11 10.61 -9.61 12.21
CA ASP A 11 10.82 -10.95 12.79
C ASP A 11 9.75 -11.95 12.33
N LEU A 12 8.53 -11.48 12.06
CA LEU A 12 7.44 -12.25 11.46
C LEU A 12 7.56 -12.38 9.93
N LYS A 13 8.61 -11.81 9.32
CA LYS A 13 8.87 -11.85 7.87
C LYS A 13 7.73 -11.25 7.02
N VAL A 14 7.14 -10.15 7.51
CA VAL A 14 6.16 -9.39 6.72
C VAL A 14 6.86 -8.82 5.49
N ASN A 15 6.30 -9.01 4.30
CA ASN A 15 6.92 -8.59 3.04
C ASN A 15 7.00 -7.06 2.93
N PHE A 16 5.92 -6.35 3.26
CA PHE A 16 5.81 -4.91 3.13
C PHE A 16 5.35 -4.28 4.44
N LEU A 17 6.08 -3.27 4.92
CA LEU A 17 5.70 -2.48 6.11
C LEU A 17 5.36 -1.06 5.66
N GLY A 18 4.08 -0.70 5.73
CA GLY A 18 3.57 0.60 5.35
C GLY A 18 3.70 1.65 6.46
N PHE A 19 4.29 2.80 6.12
CA PHE A 19 4.38 3.99 6.99
C PHE A 19 3.56 5.11 6.38
N VAL A 20 2.50 5.53 7.09
CA VAL A 20 1.52 6.48 6.55
C VAL A 20 2.00 7.91 6.72
N PHE A 21 2.19 8.63 5.61
CA PHE A 21 2.52 10.05 5.55
C PHE A 21 1.34 10.85 5.00
N TYR A 22 0.29 10.93 5.80
CA TYR A 22 -0.91 11.68 5.49
C TYR A 22 -1.48 12.31 6.76
N LYS A 23 -1.42 13.63 6.88
CA LYS A 23 -1.75 14.38 8.11
C LYS A 23 -3.16 14.11 8.66
N ASN A 24 -4.12 13.78 7.78
CA ASN A 24 -5.50 13.51 8.20
C ASN A 24 -5.70 12.05 8.65
N SER A 25 -4.69 11.20 8.57
CA SER A 25 -4.76 9.83 9.05
C SER A 25 -4.42 9.75 10.54
N PRO A 26 -5.20 9.01 11.35
CA PRO A 26 -4.83 8.73 12.73
C PRO A 26 -3.54 7.90 12.86
N ARG A 27 -3.11 7.25 11.76
CA ARG A 27 -1.87 6.46 11.65
C ARG A 27 -0.69 7.26 11.08
N ASN A 28 -0.84 8.59 10.96
CA ASN A 28 0.22 9.42 10.39
C ASN A 28 1.52 9.32 11.18
N VAL A 29 2.60 8.97 10.48
CA VAL A 29 3.95 8.91 11.04
C VAL A 29 4.58 10.31 11.00
N ASN A 30 5.28 10.68 12.06
CA ASN A 30 6.01 11.94 12.07
C ASN A 30 7.27 11.81 11.20
N ILE A 31 7.49 12.78 10.32
CA ILE A 31 8.69 12.81 9.46
C ILE A 31 10.00 12.72 10.27
N LYS A 32 10.02 13.29 11.47
CA LYS A 32 11.20 13.23 12.36
C LYS A 32 11.57 11.79 12.76
N ASP A 33 10.61 10.87 12.70
CA ASP A 33 10.83 9.48 13.08
C ASP A 33 11.35 8.62 11.92
N ILE A 34 11.42 9.18 10.69
CA ILE A 34 11.92 8.44 9.51
C ILE A 34 13.36 7.98 9.71
N ASN A 35 14.21 8.82 10.30
CA ASN A 35 15.64 8.52 10.48
C ASN A 35 15.87 7.23 11.29
N ILE A 36 14.96 6.87 12.17
CA ILE A 36 15.07 5.61 12.93
C ILE A 36 14.88 4.39 12.01
N LEU A 37 14.20 4.53 10.88
CA LEU A 37 13.94 3.42 9.96
C LEU A 37 15.22 2.91 9.29
N SER A 38 16.21 3.78 9.08
CA SER A 38 17.51 3.41 8.51
C SER A 38 18.34 2.51 9.44
N THR A 39 18.00 2.47 10.75
CA THR A 39 18.73 1.66 11.74
C THR A 39 18.32 0.19 11.76
N TYR A 40 17.20 -0.16 11.09
CA TYR A 40 16.72 -1.54 11.05
C TYR A 40 17.41 -2.38 9.98
N ASN A 41 17.79 -3.59 10.35
CA ASN A 41 18.08 -4.63 9.37
C ASN A 41 16.75 -5.19 8.85
N LYS A 42 16.35 -4.73 7.67
CA LYS A 42 15.03 -5.05 7.06
C LYS A 42 14.88 -6.54 6.72
N LYS A 43 15.99 -7.31 6.65
CA LYS A 43 15.98 -8.70 6.16
C LYS A 43 15.27 -8.79 4.79
N ASP A 44 14.19 -9.59 4.71
CA ASP A 44 13.37 -9.77 3.50
C ASP A 44 12.18 -8.80 3.42
N SER A 45 12.05 -7.87 4.38
CA SER A 45 10.97 -6.90 4.43
C SER A 45 11.32 -5.63 3.65
N SER A 46 10.36 -5.05 2.95
CA SER A 46 10.48 -3.75 2.29
C SER A 46 9.66 -2.69 3.02
N PHE A 47 10.25 -1.50 3.19
CA PHE A 47 9.54 -0.36 3.76
C PHE A 47 8.82 0.42 2.66
N VAL A 48 7.55 0.76 2.91
CA VAL A 48 6.65 1.41 1.98
C VAL A 48 6.20 2.76 2.54
N ALA A 49 6.46 3.85 1.83
CA ALA A 49 5.90 5.15 2.16
C ALA A 49 4.46 5.25 1.64
N VAL A 50 3.46 5.23 2.51
CA VAL A 50 2.05 5.37 2.12
C VAL A 50 1.67 6.84 2.11
N THR A 51 1.27 7.35 0.94
CA THR A 51 1.05 8.78 0.69
C THR A 51 -0.27 9.04 -0.04
N VAL A 52 -0.73 10.29 0.03
CA VAL A 52 -1.93 10.78 -0.69
C VAL A 52 -1.55 12.07 -1.42
N ASN A 53 -1.51 12.04 -2.75
CA ASN A 53 -1.16 13.16 -3.61
C ASN A 53 0.14 13.90 -3.17
N PRO A 54 1.27 13.20 -3.02
CA PRO A 54 2.50 13.81 -2.52
C PRO A 54 3.08 14.80 -3.53
N THR A 55 3.68 15.90 -3.03
CA THR A 55 4.44 16.83 -3.86
C THR A 55 5.85 16.34 -4.10
N ASP A 56 6.50 16.82 -5.18
CA ASP A 56 7.88 16.47 -5.48
C ASP A 56 8.85 16.85 -4.36
N ASN A 57 8.65 18.02 -3.76
CA ASN A 57 9.49 18.47 -2.66
C ASN A 57 9.38 17.51 -1.47
N PHE A 58 8.15 17.14 -1.10
CA PHE A 58 7.95 16.18 -0.01
C PHE A 58 8.65 14.85 -0.27
N ILE A 59 8.53 14.32 -1.50
CA ILE A 59 9.16 13.06 -1.90
C ILE A 59 10.68 13.17 -1.81
N LYS A 60 11.27 14.21 -2.43
CA LYS A 60 12.73 14.41 -2.53
C LYS A 60 13.37 14.65 -1.17
N GLU A 61 12.72 15.45 -0.33
CA GLU A 61 13.28 15.84 0.97
C GLU A 61 13.16 14.74 2.04
N ASN A 62 12.17 13.82 1.91
CA ASN A 62 11.84 12.94 3.03
C ASN A 62 11.85 11.44 2.68
N LEU A 63 11.61 11.05 1.44
CA LEU A 63 11.33 9.66 1.13
C LEU A 63 12.43 8.95 0.33
N LEU A 64 13.14 9.64 -0.56
CA LEU A 64 14.05 9.01 -1.53
C LEU A 64 15.12 8.11 -0.90
N ASP A 65 15.71 8.54 0.21
CA ASP A 65 16.82 7.81 0.83
C ASP A 65 16.37 6.72 1.82
N ASN A 66 15.08 6.67 2.14
CA ASN A 66 14.56 5.84 3.22
C ASN A 66 13.65 4.70 2.74
N PHE A 67 13.02 4.86 1.58
CA PHE A 67 12.00 3.94 1.07
C PHE A 67 12.31 3.45 -0.33
N GLU A 68 12.15 2.15 -0.54
CA GLU A 68 12.21 1.54 -1.87
C GLU A 68 10.86 1.63 -2.58
N TYR A 69 9.78 1.50 -1.82
CA TYR A 69 8.42 1.54 -2.32
C TYR A 69 7.69 2.80 -1.87
N ILE A 70 6.85 3.32 -2.77
CA ILE A 70 5.85 4.33 -2.43
C ILE A 70 4.46 3.83 -2.80
N GLN A 71 3.54 3.88 -1.86
CA GLN A 71 2.13 3.58 -2.10
C GLN A 71 1.36 4.87 -2.31
N LEU A 72 0.76 5.00 -3.48
CA LEU A 72 -0.01 6.16 -3.90
C LEU A 72 -1.50 5.89 -3.69
N HIS A 73 -2.05 6.45 -2.62
CA HIS A 73 -3.42 6.18 -2.14
C HIS A 73 -4.39 7.33 -2.42
N GLY A 74 -3.98 8.30 -3.23
CA GLY A 74 -4.76 9.45 -3.63
C GLY A 74 -5.37 9.33 -5.02
N SER A 75 -5.60 10.50 -5.64
CA SER A 75 -6.14 10.65 -6.99
C SER A 75 -5.05 10.87 -8.04
N GLU A 76 -3.84 10.34 -7.79
CA GLU A 76 -2.71 10.47 -8.71
C GLU A 76 -3.07 9.87 -10.08
N THR A 77 -2.83 10.64 -11.15
CA THR A 77 -3.03 10.17 -12.53
C THR A 77 -1.92 9.18 -12.92
N SER A 78 -2.14 8.37 -13.95
CA SER A 78 -1.13 7.44 -14.50
C SER A 78 0.17 8.17 -14.87
N LYS A 79 0.07 9.36 -15.45
CA LYS A 79 1.21 10.23 -15.73
C LYS A 79 1.98 10.57 -14.44
N ARG A 80 1.26 10.98 -13.38
CA ARG A 80 1.88 11.32 -12.09
C ARG A 80 2.55 10.09 -11.45
N VAL A 81 1.93 8.93 -11.56
CA VAL A 81 2.50 7.66 -11.11
C VAL A 81 3.83 7.38 -11.82
N SER A 82 3.88 7.54 -13.14
CA SER A 82 5.11 7.37 -13.93
C SER A 82 6.19 8.38 -13.57
N GLU A 83 5.82 9.65 -13.32
CA GLU A 83 6.76 10.69 -12.87
C GLU A 83 7.43 10.29 -11.54
N ILE A 84 6.65 9.79 -10.57
CA ILE A 84 7.17 9.36 -9.27
C ILE A 84 8.04 8.09 -9.43
N LYS A 85 7.63 7.15 -10.28
CA LYS A 85 8.43 5.97 -10.61
C LYS A 85 9.81 6.34 -11.15
N ASN A 86 9.87 7.36 -12.02
CA ASN A 86 11.12 7.86 -12.58
C ASN A 86 12.02 8.57 -11.54
N MET A 87 11.52 8.87 -10.34
CA MET A 87 12.35 9.32 -9.21
C MET A 87 13.10 8.17 -8.52
N GLY A 88 12.85 6.90 -8.91
CA GLY A 88 13.57 5.73 -8.40
C GLY A 88 12.76 4.80 -7.49
N PHE A 89 11.46 5.05 -7.30
CA PHE A 89 10.60 4.19 -6.47
C PHE A 89 10.02 3.03 -7.25
N LYS A 90 9.79 1.90 -6.57
CA LYS A 90 8.77 0.92 -6.95
C LYS A 90 7.41 1.41 -6.48
N ILE A 91 6.41 1.31 -7.34
CA ILE A 91 5.10 1.92 -7.12
C ILE A 91 4.04 0.89 -6.74
N ILE A 92 3.34 1.14 -5.64
CA ILE A 92 2.08 0.48 -5.30
C ILE A 92 0.97 1.49 -5.53
N LYS A 93 0.13 1.30 -6.57
CA LYS A 93 -1.03 2.18 -6.79
C LYS A 93 -2.26 1.61 -6.10
N ALA A 94 -2.80 2.32 -5.12
CA ALA A 94 -4.05 1.96 -4.48
C ALA A 94 -5.26 2.46 -5.30
N ILE A 95 -6.21 1.56 -5.52
CA ILE A 95 -7.49 1.80 -6.18
C ILE A 95 -8.59 1.54 -5.17
N LYS A 96 -9.35 2.58 -4.85
CA LYS A 96 -10.51 2.46 -3.96
C LYS A 96 -11.67 1.85 -4.71
N ILE A 97 -12.20 0.74 -4.22
CA ILE A 97 -13.34 0.07 -4.81
C ILE A 97 -14.59 0.42 -4.02
N LYS A 98 -15.51 1.13 -4.69
CA LYS A 98 -16.87 1.40 -4.20
C LYS A 98 -17.91 0.64 -5.01
N GLU A 99 -17.63 0.44 -6.29
CA GLU A 99 -18.51 -0.21 -7.25
C GLU A 99 -17.68 -1.01 -8.26
N GLU A 100 -18.33 -1.89 -8.99
CA GLU A 100 -17.68 -2.82 -9.91
C GLU A 100 -16.81 -2.13 -10.99
N LYS A 101 -17.25 -0.98 -11.46
CA LYS A 101 -16.49 -0.25 -12.49
C LYS A 101 -15.10 0.18 -12.01
N ASP A 102 -14.94 0.39 -10.69
CA ASP A 102 -13.68 0.84 -10.10
C ASP A 102 -12.59 -0.23 -10.24
N ILE A 103 -12.98 -1.51 -10.28
CA ILE A 103 -12.03 -2.61 -10.49
C ILE A 103 -11.29 -2.41 -11.82
N LYS A 104 -11.97 -1.97 -12.88
CA LYS A 104 -11.37 -1.82 -14.20
C LYS A 104 -10.38 -0.66 -14.30
N ALA A 105 -10.38 0.26 -13.33
CA ALA A 105 -9.47 1.41 -13.30
C ALA A 105 -7.99 1.01 -13.16
N TYR A 106 -7.69 -0.24 -12.74
CA TYR A 106 -6.31 -0.72 -12.68
C TYR A 106 -5.59 -0.67 -14.04
N LYS A 107 -6.33 -0.81 -15.14
CA LYS A 107 -5.77 -0.80 -16.50
C LYS A 107 -5.04 0.50 -16.84
N ASP A 108 -5.48 1.62 -16.26
CA ASP A 108 -4.85 2.92 -16.46
C ASP A 108 -3.46 3.01 -15.78
N PHE A 109 -3.18 2.10 -14.86
CA PHE A 109 -1.96 2.08 -14.05
C PHE A 109 -1.08 0.84 -14.30
N GLU A 110 -1.53 -0.09 -15.12
CA GLU A 110 -0.91 -1.41 -15.28
C GLU A 110 0.55 -1.34 -15.75
N GLU A 111 0.90 -0.33 -16.55
CA GLU A 111 2.27 -0.08 -17.01
C GLU A 111 3.06 0.81 -16.03
N ALA A 112 2.38 1.74 -15.37
CA ALA A 112 3.01 2.73 -14.51
C ALA A 112 3.32 2.23 -13.10
N ALA A 113 2.53 1.28 -12.57
CA ALA A 113 2.70 0.73 -11.22
C ALA A 113 3.33 -0.66 -11.25
N ASP A 114 4.12 -0.98 -10.22
CA ASP A 114 4.71 -2.32 -10.02
C ASP A 114 3.71 -3.25 -9.33
N LEU A 115 2.93 -2.71 -8.39
CA LEU A 115 1.81 -3.40 -7.74
C LEU A 115 0.55 -2.56 -7.80
N ILE A 116 -0.59 -3.20 -7.91
CA ILE A 116 -1.93 -2.60 -7.84
C ILE A 116 -2.62 -3.12 -6.58
N LEU A 117 -2.98 -2.23 -5.67
CA LEU A 117 -3.68 -2.55 -4.45
C LEU A 117 -5.15 -2.17 -4.59
N PHE A 118 -6.02 -3.16 -4.44
CA PHE A 118 -7.47 -2.97 -4.43
C PHE A 118 -7.96 -2.80 -3.00
N ASP A 119 -8.34 -1.56 -2.64
CA ASP A 119 -8.83 -1.21 -1.32
C ASP A 119 -10.36 -1.10 -1.31
N SER A 120 -11.01 -1.93 -0.53
CA SER A 120 -12.46 -1.94 -0.33
C SER A 120 -12.98 -0.78 0.51
N ASN A 121 -12.31 0.31 0.50
CA ASN A 121 -12.68 1.56 1.15
C ASN A 121 -13.57 1.44 2.40
N SER A 122 -12.96 1.22 3.49
CA SER A 122 -13.53 1.13 4.83
C SER A 122 -14.10 2.45 5.36
N MET A 123 -14.81 3.23 4.59
CA MET A 123 -15.56 4.35 5.16
C MET A 123 -16.67 3.86 6.09
N GLU A 124 -17.12 2.63 5.90
CA GLU A 124 -17.99 1.93 6.84
C GLU A 124 -17.31 0.62 7.27
N LYS A 125 -16.91 0.56 8.52
CA LYS A 125 -16.20 -0.57 9.15
C LYS A 125 -16.93 -1.92 9.13
N SER A 126 -17.99 -2.08 8.36
CA SER A 126 -18.91 -3.22 8.40
C SER A 126 -19.14 -3.94 7.08
N GLU A 127 -18.69 -3.43 5.95
CA GLU A 127 -18.89 -4.12 4.68
C GLU A 127 -17.55 -4.59 4.11
N SER A 128 -17.22 -5.85 4.35
CA SER A 128 -16.27 -6.56 3.51
C SER A 128 -16.72 -6.46 2.05
N ILE A 129 -15.77 -6.23 1.13
CA ILE A 129 -16.04 -6.40 -0.31
C ILE A 129 -16.88 -7.68 -0.47
N SER A 130 -18.01 -7.59 -1.14
CA SER A 130 -18.82 -8.78 -1.36
C SER A 130 -17.97 -9.83 -2.09
N LYS A 131 -18.14 -11.10 -1.80
CA LYS A 131 -17.40 -12.19 -2.47
C LYS A 131 -17.49 -12.10 -3.99
N GLU A 132 -18.59 -11.56 -4.49
CA GLU A 132 -18.83 -11.32 -5.91
C GLU A 132 -17.84 -10.28 -6.49
N PHE A 133 -17.60 -9.15 -5.82
CA PHE A 133 -16.61 -8.18 -6.26
C PHE A 133 -15.19 -8.74 -6.23
N ILE A 134 -14.84 -9.44 -5.15
CA ILE A 134 -13.52 -10.06 -5.00
C ILE A 134 -13.26 -11.04 -6.15
N SER A 135 -14.26 -11.79 -6.60
CA SER A 135 -14.09 -12.76 -7.69
C SER A 135 -13.69 -12.10 -9.03
N ARG A 136 -14.01 -10.82 -9.21
CA ARG A 136 -13.73 -10.03 -10.42
C ARG A 136 -12.38 -9.30 -10.40
N ILE A 137 -11.74 -9.21 -9.24
CA ILE A 137 -10.38 -8.66 -9.13
C ILE A 137 -9.42 -9.64 -9.81
N PRO A 138 -8.53 -9.16 -10.69
CA PRO A 138 -7.54 -10.03 -11.34
C PRO A 138 -6.60 -10.69 -10.31
N ARG A 139 -6.02 -11.82 -10.67
CA ARG A 139 -5.06 -12.60 -9.86
C ARG A 139 -3.67 -12.52 -10.48
N GLY A 140 -2.67 -12.75 -9.67
CA GLY A 140 -1.27 -12.75 -10.04
C GLY A 140 -0.43 -11.89 -9.10
N ASP A 141 0.86 -11.98 -9.27
CA ASP A 141 1.91 -11.37 -8.44
C ASP A 141 1.91 -9.83 -8.41
N LYS A 142 1.13 -9.21 -9.28
CA LYS A 142 0.96 -7.75 -9.38
C LYS A 142 -0.17 -7.19 -8.53
N PHE A 143 -1.07 -8.05 -8.02
CA PHE A 143 -2.30 -7.59 -7.39
C PHE A 143 -2.34 -7.88 -5.89
N VAL A 144 -2.65 -6.84 -5.12
CA VAL A 144 -2.78 -6.87 -3.67
C VAL A 144 -4.23 -6.64 -3.31
N LEU A 145 -4.77 -7.45 -2.41
CA LEU A 145 -6.10 -7.23 -1.85
C LEU A 145 -5.98 -6.56 -0.48
N ALA A 146 -6.71 -5.46 -0.29
CA ALA A 146 -6.80 -4.69 0.94
C ALA A 146 -8.24 -4.40 1.35
N GLY A 147 -8.40 -3.97 2.57
CA GLY A 147 -9.65 -3.51 3.15
C GLY A 147 -10.36 -4.56 3.98
N ALA A 148 -10.64 -4.19 5.24
CA ALA A 148 -11.32 -5.01 6.24
C ALA A 148 -10.71 -6.39 6.51
N ILE A 149 -9.47 -6.67 6.06
CA ILE A 149 -8.76 -7.91 6.38
C ILE A 149 -8.19 -7.80 7.79
N ASN A 150 -8.40 -8.83 8.60
CA ASN A 150 -7.98 -8.88 10.00
C ASN A 150 -7.72 -10.33 10.44
N SER A 151 -7.30 -10.54 11.70
CA SER A 151 -6.99 -11.86 12.25
C SER A 151 -8.15 -12.86 12.21
N GLU A 152 -9.39 -12.40 12.18
CA GLU A 152 -10.58 -13.29 12.18
C GLU A 152 -10.91 -13.81 10.78
N ASN A 153 -10.58 -13.04 9.73
CA ASN A 153 -11.00 -13.36 8.37
C ASN A 153 -9.84 -13.67 7.40
N ILE A 154 -8.58 -13.39 7.77
CA ILE A 154 -7.41 -13.55 6.90
C ILE A 154 -7.29 -14.96 6.29
N ILE A 155 -7.66 -16.02 7.06
CA ILE A 155 -7.63 -17.40 6.57
C ILE A 155 -8.61 -17.60 5.40
N ASN A 156 -9.75 -16.89 5.40
CA ASN A 156 -10.69 -16.95 4.30
C ASN A 156 -10.17 -16.20 3.06
N TYR A 157 -9.53 -15.04 3.28
CA TYR A 157 -8.97 -14.24 2.20
C TYR A 157 -7.73 -14.91 1.57
N SER A 158 -6.89 -15.60 2.35
CA SER A 158 -5.73 -16.34 1.83
C SER A 158 -6.10 -17.46 0.86
N LYS A 159 -7.33 -18.00 0.94
CA LYS A 159 -7.85 -19.03 0.03
C LYS A 159 -8.36 -18.47 -1.31
N LEU A 160 -8.40 -17.15 -1.48
CA LEU A 160 -8.92 -16.51 -2.68
C LEU A 160 -7.90 -16.40 -3.82
N GLY A 161 -6.65 -16.86 -3.61
CA GLY A 161 -5.60 -16.91 -4.63
C GLY A 161 -4.97 -15.56 -4.94
N PHE A 162 -4.88 -14.67 -3.94
CA PHE A 162 -4.03 -13.48 -3.99
C PHE A 162 -2.66 -13.80 -3.40
N ASP A 163 -1.61 -13.33 -4.07
CA ASP A 163 -0.23 -13.48 -3.58
C ASP A 163 0.07 -12.54 -2.42
N PHE A 164 -0.62 -11.38 -2.37
CA PHE A 164 -0.47 -10.38 -1.32
C PHE A 164 -1.81 -9.95 -0.72
N LEU A 165 -1.82 -9.85 0.61
CA LEU A 165 -2.92 -9.29 1.39
C LEU A 165 -2.38 -8.14 2.24
N ASP A 166 -3.11 -7.01 2.30
CA ASP A 166 -2.81 -5.85 3.14
C ASP A 166 -3.79 -5.78 4.33
N LEU A 167 -3.25 -5.60 5.56
CA LEU A 167 -3.94 -5.70 6.85
C LEU A 167 -4.12 -4.34 7.53
#